data_863fef4872a288e258e5b49099fd50cd
#
_entry.id   863fef4872a288e258e5b49099fd50cd
#
_cell.length_a   1.000
_cell.length_b   1.000
_cell.length_c   1.000
_cell.angle_alpha   90.00
_cell.angle_beta   90.00
_cell.angle_gamma   90.00
#
_symmetry.space_group_name_H-M   'P 1'
#
loop_
_entity.id
_entity.type
_entity.pdbx_description
1 polymer ?
#
loop_
_entity_poly.entity_id
_entity_poly.type
_entity_poly.pdbx_seq_one_letter_code
_entity_poly.pdbx_strand_id
1 'polypeptide(L)'
;MAYDEELAGRIRTLLGDRAGLTEQKMFGGLAFLIGGNMAIAASGGGRILVRVDPAESDPLVATTPAEPMEMRGRQMAGWLRVEAGAVSDDAALGEWVERGAGYAASLPPK
;
A
#
# COMPACT_ATOMS: atom_id res chain seq x y z
N MET A 1 -6.27 16.16 -9.69
CA MET A 1 -5.18 15.44 -9.02
C MET A 1 -5.56 13.98 -8.90
N ALA A 2 -4.68 13.08 -9.29
CA ALA A 2 -5.01 11.66 -9.33
C ALA A 2 -4.93 11.00 -7.95
N TYR A 3 -4.18 11.57 -7.00
CA TYR A 3 -4.04 11.02 -5.67
C TYR A 3 -3.97 12.14 -4.63
N ASP A 4 -4.17 11.74 -3.36
CA ASP A 4 -4.13 12.68 -2.23
C ASP A 4 -2.68 12.92 -1.83
N GLU A 5 -2.19 14.15 -2.05
CA GLU A 5 -0.80 14.49 -1.76
C GLU A 5 -0.51 14.52 -0.26
N GLU A 6 -1.50 14.87 0.55
CA GLU A 6 -1.34 14.83 2.01
C GLU A 6 -1.11 13.39 2.46
N LEU A 7 -1.91 12.46 1.94
CA LEU A 7 -1.75 11.03 2.23
C LEU A 7 -0.37 10.53 1.80
N ALA A 8 0.07 10.92 0.61
CA ALA A 8 1.39 10.54 0.13
C ALA A 8 2.49 11.04 1.07
N GLY A 9 2.34 12.27 1.58
CA GLY A 9 3.28 12.84 2.55
C GLY A 9 3.30 12.07 3.86
N ARG A 10 2.12 11.64 4.34
CA ARG A 10 2.04 10.83 5.56
C ARG A 10 2.74 9.50 5.37
N ILE A 11 2.52 8.84 4.24
CA ILE A 11 3.17 7.57 3.93
C ILE A 11 4.69 7.77 3.86
N ARG A 12 5.13 8.82 3.19
CA ARG A 12 6.56 9.13 3.06
C ARG A 12 7.21 9.29 4.43
N THR A 13 6.55 10.01 5.33
CA THR A 13 7.03 10.21 6.69
C THR A 13 7.14 8.89 7.45
N LEU A 14 6.13 8.04 7.33
CA LEU A 14 6.11 6.74 8.03
C LEU A 14 7.15 5.77 7.47
N LEU A 15 7.44 5.84 6.17
CA LEU A 15 8.48 5.01 5.57
C LEU A 15 9.88 5.47 5.96
N GLY A 16 10.08 6.78 6.13
CA GLY A 16 11.38 7.32 6.52
C GLY A 16 12.46 7.07 5.48
N ASP A 17 13.66 6.74 5.93
CA ASP A 17 14.85 6.57 5.10
C ASP A 17 15.16 5.10 4.82
N ARG A 18 14.16 4.29 4.53
CA ARG A 18 14.39 2.87 4.28
C ARG A 18 15.28 2.65 3.06
N ALA A 19 16.19 1.70 3.17
CA ALA A 19 17.11 1.37 2.08
C ALA A 19 16.30 0.87 0.87
N GLY A 20 16.67 1.34 -0.31
CA GLY A 20 16.02 0.94 -1.55
C GLY A 20 14.67 1.58 -1.83
N LEU A 21 14.28 2.56 -0.99
CA LEU A 21 12.98 3.23 -1.16
C LEU A 21 13.02 4.18 -2.36
N THR A 22 12.05 4.02 -3.26
CA THR A 22 11.84 4.91 -4.40
C THR A 22 10.35 5.21 -4.55
N GLU A 23 10.01 6.22 -5.34
CA GLU A 23 8.63 6.62 -5.62
C GLU A 23 8.41 6.59 -7.12
N GLN A 24 7.22 6.17 -7.54
CA GLN A 24 6.87 6.11 -8.94
C GLN A 24 5.38 6.33 -9.12
N LYS A 25 5.00 7.17 -10.07
CA LYS A 25 3.58 7.35 -10.40
C LYS A 25 3.10 6.15 -11.19
N MET A 26 2.01 5.54 -10.72
CA MET A 26 1.41 4.39 -11.39
C MET A 26 -0.02 4.19 -10.88
N PHE A 27 -0.86 3.55 -11.69
CA PHE A 27 -2.26 3.25 -11.33
C PHE A 27 -3.06 4.50 -10.94
N GLY A 28 -2.71 5.67 -11.50
CA GLY A 28 -3.38 6.91 -11.15
C GLY A 28 -3.02 7.43 -9.76
N GLY A 29 -1.97 6.91 -9.15
CA GLY A 29 -1.54 7.30 -7.82
C GLY A 29 -0.02 7.42 -7.73
N LEU A 30 0.48 7.46 -6.50
CA LEU A 30 1.92 7.49 -6.24
C LEU A 30 2.30 6.24 -5.47
N ALA A 31 3.11 5.38 -6.06
CA ALA A 31 3.58 4.15 -5.46
C ALA A 31 4.92 4.34 -4.77
N PHE A 32 5.09 3.68 -3.64
CA PHE A 32 6.35 3.62 -2.90
C PHE A 32 6.89 2.21 -3.05
N LEU A 33 8.14 2.09 -3.55
CA LEU A 33 8.75 0.80 -3.84
C LEU A 33 9.99 0.61 -2.97
N ILE A 34 10.26 -0.65 -2.61
CA ILE A 34 11.47 -1.01 -1.88
C ILE A 34 12.17 -2.09 -2.68
N GLY A 35 13.40 -1.80 -3.11
CA GLY A 35 14.14 -2.71 -3.98
C GLY A 35 13.45 -2.93 -5.32
N GLY A 36 12.64 -1.98 -5.78
CA GLY A 36 11.88 -2.09 -7.02
C GLY A 36 10.55 -2.80 -6.87
N ASN A 37 10.24 -3.33 -5.67
CA ASN A 37 8.97 -4.01 -5.40
C ASN A 37 8.01 -3.05 -4.74
N MET A 38 6.77 -2.98 -5.25
CA MET A 38 5.78 -2.08 -4.67
C MET A 38 5.43 -2.50 -3.25
N ALA A 39 5.41 -1.54 -2.35
CA ALA A 39 5.00 -1.74 -0.95
C ALA A 39 3.60 -1.20 -0.71
N ILE A 40 3.39 0.07 -1.02
CA ILE A 40 2.14 0.77 -0.76
C ILE A 40 2.02 1.92 -1.76
N ALA A 41 0.80 2.32 -2.07
CA ALA A 41 0.55 3.46 -2.95
C ALA A 41 -0.56 4.33 -2.39
N ALA A 42 -0.41 5.64 -2.57
CA ALA A 42 -1.49 6.59 -2.36
C ALA A 42 -2.34 6.61 -3.63
N SER A 43 -3.60 6.24 -3.51
CA SER A 43 -4.50 6.16 -4.64
C SER A 43 -5.51 7.30 -4.60
N GLY A 44 -6.36 7.38 -5.61
CA GLY A 44 -7.38 8.43 -5.69
C GLY A 44 -8.38 8.35 -4.55
N GLY A 45 -8.91 9.50 -4.13
CA GLY A 45 -9.92 9.55 -3.08
C GLY A 45 -9.41 9.30 -1.68
N GLY A 46 -8.10 9.40 -1.45
CA GLY A 46 -7.51 9.17 -0.14
C GLY A 46 -7.36 7.70 0.23
N ARG A 47 -7.58 6.81 -0.73
CA ARG A 47 -7.40 5.36 -0.54
C ARG A 47 -5.95 4.97 -0.64
N ILE A 48 -5.62 3.83 -0.04
CA ILE A 48 -4.30 3.22 -0.26
C ILE A 48 -4.45 1.87 -0.93
N LEU A 49 -3.40 1.49 -1.64
CA LEU A 49 -3.24 0.17 -2.22
C LEU A 49 -2.00 -0.43 -1.57
N VAL A 50 -2.14 -1.60 -0.96
CA VAL A 50 -1.05 -2.23 -0.19
C VAL A 50 -0.76 -3.60 -0.76
N ARG A 51 0.52 -3.90 -0.94
CA ARG A 51 0.94 -5.24 -1.33
C ARG A 51 1.31 -6.03 -0.10
N VAL A 52 0.71 -7.21 0.06
CA VAL A 52 0.97 -8.10 1.19
C VAL A 52 1.29 -9.49 0.66
N ASP A 53 1.75 -10.38 1.55
CA ASP A 53 1.92 -11.78 1.19
C ASP A 53 0.56 -12.33 0.72
N PRO A 54 0.48 -12.97 -0.44
CA PRO A 54 -0.80 -13.51 -0.92
C PRO A 54 -1.48 -14.45 0.09
N ALA A 55 -0.72 -15.16 0.91
CA ALA A 55 -1.27 -16.02 1.94
C ALA A 55 -1.98 -15.24 3.05
N GLU A 56 -1.68 -13.94 3.19
CA GLU A 56 -2.30 -13.09 4.21
C GLU A 56 -3.53 -12.33 3.70
N SER A 57 -3.79 -12.35 2.38
CA SER A 57 -4.89 -11.59 1.80
C SER A 57 -6.23 -11.93 2.45
N ASP A 58 -6.61 -13.21 2.44
CA ASP A 58 -7.91 -13.62 2.98
C ASP A 58 -8.05 -13.33 4.47
N PRO A 59 -7.06 -13.66 5.32
CA PRO A 59 -7.16 -13.30 6.74
C PRO A 59 -7.28 -11.80 6.96
N LEU A 60 -6.55 -10.98 6.21
CA LEU A 60 -6.62 -9.53 6.37
C LEU A 60 -7.96 -8.97 5.93
N VAL A 61 -8.52 -9.47 4.84
CA VAL A 61 -9.86 -9.06 4.40
C VAL A 61 -10.91 -9.41 5.45
N ALA A 62 -10.76 -10.57 6.09
CA ALA A 62 -11.71 -11.03 7.10
C ALA A 62 -11.63 -10.25 8.42
N THR A 63 -10.46 -9.71 8.76
CA THR A 63 -10.21 -9.12 10.09
C THR A 63 -9.99 -7.61 10.07
N THR A 64 -9.91 -6.97 8.89
CA THR A 64 -9.65 -5.54 8.76
C THR A 64 -10.62 -4.93 7.75
N PRO A 65 -10.66 -3.58 7.65
CA PRO A 65 -11.48 -2.93 6.62
C PRO A 65 -10.96 -3.08 5.18
N ALA A 66 -9.83 -3.76 4.99
CA ALA A 66 -9.25 -3.92 3.66
C ALA A 66 -10.13 -4.75 2.74
N GLU A 67 -10.10 -4.42 1.46
CA GLU A 67 -10.83 -5.13 0.42
C GLU A 67 -9.85 -5.67 -0.62
N PRO A 68 -10.15 -6.83 -1.24
CA PRO A 68 -9.30 -7.32 -2.32
C PRO A 68 -9.30 -6.33 -3.47
N MET A 69 -8.15 -6.11 -4.07
CA MET A 69 -8.10 -5.32 -5.29
C MET A 69 -8.61 -6.17 -6.44
N GLU A 70 -9.48 -5.58 -7.26
CA GLU A 70 -9.97 -6.25 -8.46
C GLU A 70 -9.38 -5.58 -9.70
N MET A 71 -9.02 -6.38 -10.67
CA MET A 71 -8.53 -5.89 -11.95
C MET A 71 -9.07 -6.80 -13.04
N ARG A 72 -9.81 -6.22 -13.99
CA ARG A 72 -10.45 -6.96 -15.08
C ARG A 72 -11.37 -8.06 -14.57
N GLY A 73 -12.10 -7.79 -13.49
CA GLY A 73 -13.05 -8.74 -12.91
C GLY A 73 -12.42 -9.85 -12.09
N ARG A 74 -11.12 -9.79 -11.83
CA ARG A 74 -10.42 -10.81 -11.05
C ARG A 74 -9.83 -10.18 -9.79
N GLN A 75 -9.94 -10.90 -8.68
CA GLN A 75 -9.31 -10.47 -7.44
C GLN A 75 -7.81 -10.78 -7.51
N MET A 76 -7.01 -9.82 -7.06
CA MET A 76 -5.55 -9.92 -7.09
C MET A 76 -5.04 -10.33 -5.71
N ALA A 77 -4.70 -11.60 -5.53
CA ALA A 77 -4.15 -12.07 -4.26
C ALA A 77 -2.87 -11.29 -3.92
N GLY A 78 -2.77 -10.85 -2.67
CA GLY A 78 -1.62 -10.08 -2.23
C GLY A 78 -1.73 -8.58 -2.49
N TRP A 79 -2.86 -8.12 -3.06
CA TRP A 79 -3.09 -6.70 -3.32
C TRP A 79 -4.38 -6.29 -2.62
N LEU A 80 -4.29 -5.36 -1.68
CA LEU A 80 -5.43 -4.92 -0.89
C LEU A 80 -5.65 -3.42 -1.04
N ARG A 81 -6.91 -3.03 -1.07
CA ARG A 81 -7.33 -1.64 -1.12
C ARG A 81 -7.96 -1.27 0.22
N VAL A 82 -7.57 -0.12 0.77
CA VAL A 82 -8.12 0.36 2.04
C VAL A 82 -8.67 1.75 1.82
N GLU A 83 -9.93 1.97 2.24
CA GLU A 83 -10.62 3.24 2.04
C GLU A 83 -10.07 4.33 2.97
N ALA A 84 -10.27 5.58 2.56
CA ALA A 84 -9.73 6.73 3.27
C ALA A 84 -10.09 6.77 4.76
N GLY A 85 -11.33 6.43 5.09
CA GLY A 85 -11.79 6.47 6.47
C GLY A 85 -11.05 5.51 7.39
N ALA A 86 -10.54 4.40 6.84
CA ALA A 86 -9.82 3.40 7.63
C ALA A 86 -8.35 3.77 7.85
N VAL A 87 -7.84 4.78 7.15
CA VAL A 87 -6.45 5.22 7.28
C VAL A 87 -6.33 6.69 7.68
N SER A 88 -7.40 7.27 8.22
CA SER A 88 -7.38 8.65 8.68
C SER A 88 -6.50 8.83 9.92
N ASP A 89 -6.31 7.77 10.70
CA ASP A 89 -5.46 7.74 11.88
C ASP A 89 -4.07 7.25 11.50
N ASP A 90 -3.03 7.95 11.95
CA ASP A 90 -1.65 7.57 11.63
C ASP A 90 -1.27 6.20 12.17
N ALA A 91 -1.86 5.77 13.28
CA ALA A 91 -1.58 4.43 13.81
C ALA A 91 -2.09 3.36 12.84
N ALA A 92 -3.31 3.52 12.33
CA ALA A 92 -3.86 2.58 11.35
C ALA A 92 -3.08 2.62 10.04
N LEU A 93 -2.77 3.81 9.55
CA LEU A 93 -1.97 3.93 8.33
C LEU A 93 -0.59 3.32 8.51
N GLY A 94 0.03 3.53 9.68
CA GLY A 94 1.35 2.97 9.98
C GLY A 94 1.38 1.46 9.92
N GLU A 95 0.32 0.80 10.41
CA GLU A 95 0.24 -0.66 10.32
C GLU A 95 0.25 -1.13 8.87
N TRP A 96 -0.49 -0.47 8.00
CA TRP A 96 -0.51 -0.83 6.58
C TRP A 96 0.83 -0.55 5.90
N VAL A 97 1.46 0.58 6.24
CA VAL A 97 2.79 0.91 5.73
C VAL A 97 3.79 -0.18 6.10
N GLU A 98 3.77 -0.62 7.37
CA GLU A 98 4.70 -1.65 7.83
C GLU A 98 4.45 -3.01 7.16
N ARG A 99 3.18 -3.36 6.95
CA ARG A 99 2.86 -4.61 6.24
C ARG A 99 3.40 -4.59 4.82
N GLY A 100 3.13 -3.50 4.09
CA GLY A 100 3.58 -3.38 2.70
C GLY A 100 5.09 -3.31 2.58
N ALA A 101 5.73 -2.49 3.42
CA ALA A 101 7.17 -2.32 3.40
C ALA A 101 7.88 -3.62 3.78
N GLY A 102 7.39 -4.30 4.82
CA GLY A 102 7.98 -5.57 5.26
C GLY A 102 7.92 -6.63 4.19
N TYR A 103 6.78 -6.75 3.52
CA TYR A 103 6.66 -7.74 2.44
C TYR A 103 7.55 -7.38 1.25
N ALA A 104 7.53 -6.13 0.81
CA ALA A 104 8.35 -5.69 -0.32
C ALA A 104 9.84 -5.92 -0.03
N ALA A 105 10.28 -5.64 1.19
CA ALA A 105 11.68 -5.84 1.58
C ALA A 105 12.06 -7.31 1.64
N SER A 106 11.10 -8.22 1.81
CA SER A 106 11.35 -9.65 1.85
C SER A 106 11.51 -10.26 0.46
N LEU A 107 11.12 -9.53 -0.59
CA LEU A 107 11.21 -10.02 -1.96
C LEU A 107 12.59 -9.73 -2.54
N PRO A 108 13.05 -10.55 -3.50
CA PRO A 108 14.30 -10.24 -4.18
C PRO A 108 14.23 -8.87 -4.86
N PRO A 109 15.26 -8.03 -4.76
CA PRO A 109 15.27 -6.74 -5.43
C PRO A 109 15.17 -6.90 -6.95
N LYS A 110 14.49 -5.94 -7.56
CA LYS A 110 14.38 -5.93 -9.03
C LYS A 110 15.50 -5.12 -9.66
#